data_91bb3ad04adf4f9e4ed1ec412aeaf428
#
_entry.id   91bb3ad04adf4f9e4ed1ec412aeaf428
#
_cell.length_a   1.000
_cell.length_b   1.000
_cell.length_c   1.000
_cell.angle_alpha   90.00
_cell.angle_beta   90.00
_cell.angle_gamma   90.00
#
_symmetry.space_group_name_H-M   'P 1'
#
loop_
_entity.id
_entity.type
_entity.pdbx_description
1 polymer ?
#
loop_
_entity_poly.entity_id
_entity_poly.type
_entity_poly.pdbx_seq_one_letter_code
_entity_poly.pdbx_strand_id
1 'polypeptide(L)'
;QDGLGSVLPLDKSCRYFGHAAKPKLGWQLAGAKHLSFSDFQVLAPQIAERKPDWPFASLYLIIIGNLDPTASVLAQRTAVARFFNAYVKSGKKPPKVKAPTPPTGVVPITADQLTCSEPG
;
A
#
# COMPACT_ATOMS: atom_id res chain seq x y z
N GLN A 1 -19.45 2.92 -3.07
CA GLN A 1 -19.41 4.17 -3.90
C GLN A 1 -18.03 4.80 -3.73
N ASP A 2 -17.00 4.06 -4.08
CA ASP A 2 -15.65 4.52 -3.85
C ASP A 2 -15.02 4.85 -5.21
N GLY A 3 -15.49 5.99 -5.73
CA GLY A 3 -14.96 6.56 -6.93
C GLY A 3 -13.48 6.89 -6.75
N LEU A 4 -12.72 6.83 -7.83
CA LEU A 4 -11.38 7.38 -8.09
C LEU A 4 -10.27 7.25 -7.01
N GLY A 5 -10.51 6.64 -5.88
CA GLY A 5 -9.55 6.57 -4.77
C GLY A 5 -9.32 5.22 -4.15
N SER A 6 -9.97 4.16 -4.58
CA SER A 6 -9.68 2.85 -4.03
C SER A 6 -8.50 2.21 -4.79
N VAL A 7 -7.49 1.82 -4.04
CA VAL A 7 -6.62 0.71 -4.39
C VAL A 7 -7.53 -0.40 -4.91
N LEU A 8 -7.11 -1.12 -5.95
CA LEU A 8 -7.84 -2.24 -6.55
C LEU A 8 -8.73 -2.93 -5.52
N PRO A 9 -10.03 -3.13 -5.81
CA PRO A 9 -10.91 -3.87 -4.93
C PRO A 9 -10.22 -5.14 -4.43
N LEU A 10 -10.42 -5.49 -3.18
CA LEU A 10 -9.77 -6.66 -2.57
C LEU A 10 -9.98 -7.94 -3.40
N ASP A 11 -11.11 -8.05 -4.09
CA ASP A 11 -11.43 -9.13 -5.03
C ASP A 11 -10.43 -9.24 -6.20
N LYS A 12 -10.02 -8.10 -6.78
CA LYS A 12 -9.01 -8.09 -7.86
C LYS A 12 -7.60 -8.31 -7.32
N SER A 13 -7.32 -7.74 -6.14
CA SER A 13 -6.04 -7.93 -5.46
C SER A 13 -5.82 -9.39 -5.04
N CYS A 14 -6.89 -10.10 -4.65
CA CYS A 14 -6.78 -11.50 -4.26
C CYS A 14 -6.37 -12.40 -5.42
N ARG A 15 -6.92 -12.19 -6.63
CA ARG A 15 -6.52 -12.95 -7.83
C ARG A 15 -5.05 -12.75 -8.15
N TYR A 16 -4.59 -11.50 -8.18
CA TYR A 16 -3.19 -11.20 -8.39
C TYR A 16 -2.31 -11.85 -7.33
N PHE A 17 -2.67 -11.71 -6.05
CA PHE A 17 -1.92 -12.31 -4.96
C PHE A 17 -1.93 -13.85 -5.02
N GLY A 18 -3.04 -14.46 -5.42
CA GLY A 18 -3.15 -15.90 -5.61
C GLY A 18 -2.11 -16.43 -6.62
N HIS A 19 -1.96 -15.76 -7.74
CA HIS A 19 -1.05 -16.15 -8.82
C HIS A 19 0.40 -15.71 -8.62
N ALA A 20 0.68 -14.78 -7.71
CA ALA A 20 2.04 -14.34 -7.44
C ALA A 20 2.91 -15.48 -6.87
N ALA A 21 4.13 -15.58 -7.35
CA ALA A 21 5.09 -16.55 -6.84
C ALA A 21 5.48 -16.26 -5.38
N LYS A 22 5.83 -17.31 -4.65
CA LYS A 22 6.37 -17.15 -3.28
C LYS A 22 7.86 -16.75 -3.33
N PRO A 23 8.36 -15.93 -2.40
CA PRO A 23 7.67 -15.38 -1.22
C PRO A 23 6.75 -14.21 -1.56
N LYS A 24 5.60 -14.12 -0.91
CA LYS A 24 4.66 -13.03 -1.07
C LYS A 24 4.06 -12.62 0.27
N LEU A 25 3.82 -11.33 0.46
CA LEU A 25 3.18 -10.74 1.64
C LEU A 25 2.10 -9.75 1.19
N GLY A 26 0.95 -9.80 1.83
CA GLY A 26 -0.11 -8.80 1.67
C GLY A 26 -0.07 -7.84 2.85
N TRP A 27 0.13 -6.56 2.56
CA TRP A 27 0.10 -5.49 3.55
C TRP A 27 -0.78 -4.35 3.06
N GLN A 28 -1.59 -3.82 3.95
CA GLN A 28 -2.46 -2.67 3.69
C GLN A 28 -1.96 -1.46 4.47
N LEU A 29 -1.78 -0.34 3.78
CA LEU A 29 -1.50 0.94 4.40
C LEU A 29 -2.83 1.62 4.72
N ALA A 30 -3.15 1.73 6.02
CA ALA A 30 -4.43 2.28 6.47
C ALA A 30 -4.58 3.74 6.01
N GLY A 31 -5.76 4.08 5.50
CA GLY A 31 -6.05 5.44 5.01
C GLY A 31 -5.45 5.80 3.65
N ALA A 32 -4.67 4.90 3.03
CA ALA A 32 -4.12 5.11 1.70
C ALA A 32 -5.20 5.11 0.61
N LYS A 33 -4.96 5.91 -0.41
CA LYS A 33 -5.71 5.94 -1.65
C LYS A 33 -4.79 5.59 -2.84
N HIS A 34 -5.32 5.60 -4.05
CA HIS A 34 -4.58 5.12 -5.23
C HIS A 34 -3.22 5.82 -5.40
N LEU A 35 -3.17 7.14 -5.32
CA LEU A 35 -1.95 7.91 -5.53
C LEU A 35 -1.08 8.07 -4.26
N SER A 36 -1.47 7.47 -3.12
CA SER A 36 -0.59 7.40 -1.94
C SER A 36 0.69 6.58 -2.19
N PHE A 37 0.70 5.77 -3.24
CA PHE A 37 1.85 4.93 -3.63
C PHE A 37 2.69 5.56 -4.74
N SER A 38 2.54 6.86 -4.94
CA SER A 38 3.30 7.65 -5.91
C SER A 38 3.90 8.89 -5.24
N ASP A 39 4.73 9.62 -5.97
CA ASP A 39 5.30 10.88 -5.49
C ASP A 39 4.24 11.97 -5.24
N PHE A 40 3.04 11.78 -5.76
CA PHE A 40 1.91 12.67 -5.51
C PHE A 40 1.58 12.83 -4.03
N GLN A 41 1.81 11.80 -3.21
CA GLN A 41 1.59 11.88 -1.77
C GLN A 41 2.43 12.97 -1.09
N VAL A 42 3.61 13.29 -1.65
CA VAL A 42 4.49 14.34 -1.13
C VAL A 42 4.28 15.67 -1.87
N LEU A 43 4.07 15.61 -3.16
CA LEU A 43 3.96 16.80 -4.00
C LEU A 43 2.62 17.51 -3.87
N ALA A 44 1.51 16.78 -3.79
CA ALA A 44 0.18 17.38 -3.79
C ALA A 44 -0.06 18.30 -2.57
N PRO A 45 0.30 17.93 -1.34
CA PRO A 45 0.20 18.86 -0.20
C PRO A 45 1.03 20.12 -0.37
N GLN A 46 2.25 20.01 -0.89
CA GLN A 46 3.13 21.16 -1.13
C GLN A 46 2.58 22.10 -2.19
N ILE A 47 1.97 21.53 -3.24
CA ILE A 47 1.30 22.34 -4.27
C ILE A 47 0.08 23.02 -3.69
N ALA A 48 -0.74 22.31 -2.91
CA ALA A 48 -1.92 22.87 -2.27
C ALA A 48 -1.58 24.04 -1.32
N GLU A 49 -0.50 23.93 -0.57
CA GLU A 49 0.00 24.99 0.31
C GLU A 49 0.43 26.23 -0.48
N ARG A 50 1.10 26.06 -1.62
CA ARG A 50 1.62 27.18 -2.43
C ARG A 50 0.59 27.77 -3.39
N LYS A 51 -0.44 27.04 -3.71
CA LYS A 51 -1.50 27.38 -4.67
C LYS A 51 -2.87 27.03 -4.09
N PRO A 52 -3.30 27.69 -2.99
CA PRO A 52 -4.56 27.37 -2.32
C PRO A 52 -5.78 27.59 -3.21
N ASP A 53 -5.69 28.50 -4.16
CA ASP A 53 -6.78 28.80 -5.13
C ASP A 53 -6.86 27.78 -6.28
N TRP A 54 -5.93 26.85 -6.35
CA TRP A 54 -5.94 25.84 -7.39
C TRP A 54 -7.07 24.81 -7.13
N PRO A 55 -7.88 24.46 -8.15
CA PRO A 55 -9.01 23.56 -7.96
C PRO A 55 -8.65 22.20 -7.33
N PHE A 56 -7.41 21.75 -7.54
CA PHE A 56 -6.90 20.51 -6.97
C PHE A 56 -6.41 20.62 -5.53
N ALA A 57 -6.31 21.83 -4.96
CA ALA A 57 -5.85 22.00 -3.59
C ALA A 57 -6.73 21.26 -2.56
N SER A 58 -8.03 21.18 -2.81
CA SER A 58 -8.98 20.41 -1.99
C SER A 58 -9.19 18.97 -2.43
N LEU A 59 -8.85 18.65 -3.68
CA LEU A 59 -9.07 17.32 -4.25
C LEU A 59 -7.95 16.31 -3.93
N TYR A 60 -6.78 16.80 -3.51
CA TYR A 60 -5.66 15.89 -3.27
C TYR A 60 -5.96 14.85 -2.18
N LEU A 61 -6.75 15.21 -1.16
CA LEU A 61 -7.16 14.28 -0.10
C LEU A 61 -8.01 13.11 -0.64
N ILE A 62 -8.76 13.34 -1.72
CA ILE A 62 -9.57 12.31 -2.36
C ILE A 62 -8.67 11.28 -3.06
N ILE A 63 -7.56 11.72 -3.62
CA ILE A 63 -6.68 10.89 -4.44
C ILE A 63 -5.49 10.29 -3.69
N ILE A 64 -5.00 10.97 -2.64
CA ILE A 64 -3.91 10.46 -1.78
C ILE A 64 -4.38 10.03 -0.39
N GLY A 65 -5.63 10.30 -0.02
CA GLY A 65 -6.14 10.03 1.34
C GLY A 65 -5.64 11.05 2.36
N ASN A 66 -5.94 10.79 3.62
CA ASN A 66 -5.63 11.65 4.76
C ASN A 66 -4.40 11.18 5.54
N LEU A 67 -3.49 10.50 4.86
CA LEU A 67 -2.23 10.06 5.45
C LEU A 67 -1.27 11.24 5.61
N ASP A 68 -0.52 11.23 6.70
CA ASP A 68 0.70 12.04 6.77
C ASP A 68 1.69 11.57 5.71
N PRO A 69 2.14 12.44 4.80
CA PRO A 69 2.99 12.04 3.67
C PRO A 69 4.33 11.45 4.13
N THR A 70 4.92 11.99 5.20
CA THR A 70 6.20 11.52 5.72
C THR A 70 6.06 10.13 6.33
N ALA A 71 5.03 9.93 7.15
CA ALA A 71 4.73 8.63 7.75
C ALA A 71 4.40 7.58 6.67
N SER A 72 3.66 7.97 5.63
CA SER A 72 3.31 7.10 4.50
C SER A 72 4.55 6.63 3.73
N VAL A 73 5.43 7.56 3.36
CA VAL A 73 6.70 7.24 2.66
C VAL A 73 7.57 6.33 3.52
N LEU A 74 7.71 6.65 4.81
CA LEU A 74 8.50 5.84 5.73
C LEU A 74 7.95 4.43 5.87
N ALA A 75 6.63 4.28 6.00
CA ALA A 75 5.97 2.98 6.08
C ALA A 75 6.21 2.14 4.83
N GLN A 76 6.03 2.71 3.65
CA GLN A 76 6.25 2.03 2.37
C GLN A 76 7.71 1.61 2.19
N ARG A 77 8.66 2.52 2.40
CA ARG A 77 10.11 2.22 2.31
C ARG A 77 10.51 1.12 3.29
N THR A 78 10.00 1.19 4.51
CA THR A 78 10.29 0.19 5.56
C THR A 78 9.69 -1.16 5.20
N ALA A 79 8.47 -1.19 4.67
CA ALA A 79 7.82 -2.42 4.21
C ALA A 79 8.63 -3.12 3.12
N VAL A 80 9.01 -2.37 2.08
CA VAL A 80 9.83 -2.88 0.97
C VAL A 80 11.19 -3.36 1.48
N ALA A 81 11.87 -2.57 2.30
CA ALA A 81 13.18 -2.94 2.84
C ALA A 81 13.12 -4.21 3.71
N ARG A 82 12.10 -4.35 4.56
CA ARG A 82 11.90 -5.55 5.38
C ARG A 82 11.67 -6.80 4.54
N PHE A 83 10.85 -6.68 3.48
CA PHE A 83 10.62 -7.79 2.55
C PHE A 83 11.92 -8.24 1.88
N PHE A 84 12.66 -7.32 1.27
CA PHE A 84 13.89 -7.65 0.57
C PHE A 84 15.00 -8.15 1.51
N ASN A 85 15.13 -7.57 2.69
CA ASN A 85 16.08 -8.05 3.68
C ASN A 85 15.78 -9.48 4.14
N ALA A 86 14.52 -9.80 4.35
CA ALA A 86 14.11 -11.13 4.80
C ALA A 86 14.30 -12.19 3.72
N TYR A 87 13.90 -11.92 2.49
CA TYR A 87 13.78 -12.95 1.46
C TYR A 87 14.87 -12.93 0.38
N VAL A 88 15.44 -11.76 0.11
CA VAL A 88 16.47 -11.62 -0.92
C VAL A 88 17.85 -11.59 -0.30
N LYS A 89 18.11 -10.62 0.60
CA LYS A 89 19.44 -10.47 1.20
C LYS A 89 19.86 -11.66 2.05
N SER A 90 18.92 -12.29 2.76
CA SER A 90 19.24 -13.44 3.61
C SER A 90 19.66 -14.69 2.85
N GLY A 91 19.36 -14.78 1.56
CA GLY A 91 19.57 -15.98 0.73
C GLY A 91 18.75 -17.20 1.17
N LYS A 92 17.93 -17.07 2.20
CA LYS A 92 17.12 -18.17 2.75
C LYS A 92 15.75 -18.19 2.08
N LYS A 93 15.27 -19.39 1.76
CA LYS A 93 13.93 -19.59 1.17
C LYS A 93 12.89 -19.90 2.25
N PRO A 94 11.61 -19.51 2.06
CA PRO A 94 10.53 -20.00 2.92
C PRO A 94 10.49 -21.55 2.94
N PRO A 95 10.10 -22.19 4.03
CA PRO A 95 9.59 -21.64 5.30
C PRO A 95 10.67 -21.26 6.32
N LYS A 96 11.96 -21.34 5.98
CA LYS A 96 13.08 -21.09 6.91
C LYS A 96 13.25 -19.61 7.31
N VAL A 97 12.51 -18.72 6.69
CA VAL A 97 12.53 -17.29 6.99
C VAL A 97 11.21 -16.91 7.63
N LYS A 98 11.28 -16.37 8.84
CA LYS A 98 10.09 -15.78 9.49
C LYS A 98 9.63 -14.57 8.68
N ALA A 99 8.34 -14.49 8.41
CA ALA A 99 7.77 -13.33 7.75
C ALA A 99 8.09 -12.05 8.53
N PRO A 100 8.55 -10.99 7.88
CA PRO A 100 8.86 -9.74 8.55
C PRO A 100 7.58 -9.11 9.12
N THR A 101 7.72 -8.45 10.27
CA THR A 101 6.63 -7.69 10.87
C THR A 101 6.30 -6.47 10.02
N PRO A 102 5.01 -6.10 9.91
CA PRO A 102 4.63 -4.87 9.23
C PRO A 102 5.18 -3.65 9.96
N PRO A 103 5.51 -2.56 9.27
CA PRO A 103 5.86 -1.30 9.92
C PRO A 103 4.64 -0.63 10.55
N THR A 104 4.88 0.40 11.35
CA THR A 104 3.81 1.22 11.93
C THR A 104 2.90 1.79 10.85
N GLY A 105 1.60 1.75 11.07
CA GLY A 105 0.59 2.23 10.10
C GLY A 105 0.26 1.23 8.98
N VAL A 106 0.91 0.07 8.97
CA VAL A 106 0.66 -1.00 8.01
C VAL A 106 0.02 -2.18 8.71
N VAL A 107 -1.07 -2.68 8.15
CA VAL A 107 -1.81 -3.84 8.64
C VAL A 107 -1.55 -5.03 7.73
N PRO A 108 -1.21 -6.21 8.28
CA PRO A 108 -1.09 -7.41 7.47
C PRO A 108 -2.47 -7.81 6.93
N ILE A 109 -2.51 -8.21 5.67
CA ILE A 109 -3.71 -8.79 5.07
C ILE A 109 -3.64 -10.29 5.31
N THR A 110 -4.66 -10.82 5.96
CA THR A 110 -4.75 -12.26 6.26
C THR A 110 -5.15 -13.06 5.03
N ALA A 111 -4.84 -14.35 5.04
CA ALA A 111 -5.22 -15.24 3.94
C ALA A 111 -6.74 -15.24 3.68
N ASP A 112 -7.54 -15.16 4.74
CA ASP A 112 -9.01 -15.15 4.65
C ASP A 112 -9.55 -13.88 3.94
N GLN A 113 -8.85 -12.75 4.11
CA GLN A 113 -9.19 -11.50 3.42
C GLN A 113 -8.77 -11.51 1.94
N LEU A 114 -7.95 -12.46 1.55
CA LEU A 114 -7.44 -12.67 0.19
C LEU A 114 -8.11 -13.86 -0.50
N THR A 115 -9.10 -14.50 0.14
CA THR A 115 -9.91 -15.53 -0.53
C THR A 115 -10.77 -14.86 -1.60
N CYS A 116 -10.46 -15.18 -2.85
CA CYS A 116 -11.32 -14.79 -3.95
C CYS A 116 -12.61 -15.62 -3.86
N SER A 117 -13.74 -14.98 -3.71
CA SER A 117 -15.01 -15.61 -4.10
C SER A 117 -14.90 -15.90 -5.59
N GLU A 118 -14.95 -17.17 -5.96
CA GLU A 118 -15.08 -17.52 -7.36
C GLU A 118 -16.36 -16.89 -7.91
N PRO A 119 -16.31 -16.24 -9.08
CA PRO A 119 -17.54 -15.82 -9.73
C PRO A 119 -18.28 -17.11 -10.09
N GLY A 120 -19.43 -17.29 -9.46
CA GLY A 120 -20.38 -18.31 -9.87
C GLY A 120 -20.84 -18.15 -11.31
#